data_809d7dddfcac7370f23f99e36baf1b87
#
_entry.id   809d7dddfcac7370f23f99e36baf1b87
#
_cell.length_a   1.000
_cell.length_b   1.000
_cell.length_c   1.000
_cell.angle_alpha   90.00
_cell.angle_beta   90.00
_cell.angle_gamma   90.00
#
_symmetry.space_group_name_H-M   'P 1'
#
loop_
_entity.id
_entity.type
_entity.pdbx_description
1 polymer ?
#
loop_
_entity_poly.entity_id
_entity_poly.type
_entity_poly.pdbx_seq_one_letter_code
_entity_poly.pdbx_strand_id
1 'polypeptide(L)'
;LIGIMDPRERQLQAISRICKLQVDVSESCLSVYCDHVLEQLNKGNTKELSKAEDEEFLKCLKALADLKEPEWKRVFSSKVFEKKNDITPSKVFERIYQGAVIEALKYSPQYDEGMSDDEILAVHGILSYSQTLEWKGAVEYCLTDRSGIASEEKIDTSSNYYGTVLNAQTLEHAVPTLRNDVEKIIVIENKANYESMEYDPKVLYLFCHGYFSPKEVRFLQQQRSHLQ
;
A
#
# COMPACT_ATOMS: atom_id res chain seq x y z
N LEU A 1 20.16 33.59 -28.22
CA LEU A 1 19.88 33.91 -26.82
C LEU A 1 18.92 32.86 -26.35
N ILE A 2 19.41 31.86 -25.60
CA ILE A 2 18.56 30.93 -24.81
C ILE A 2 18.03 31.79 -23.67
N GLY A 3 16.74 32.14 -23.72
CA GLY A 3 16.10 32.94 -22.70
C GLY A 3 16.13 32.18 -21.36
N ILE A 4 16.97 32.64 -20.45
CA ILE A 4 16.93 32.19 -19.06
C ILE A 4 15.62 32.76 -18.50
N MET A 5 14.67 31.87 -18.16
CA MET A 5 13.40 32.25 -17.53
C MET A 5 13.67 32.99 -16.23
N ASP A 6 12.96 34.10 -15.98
CA ASP A 6 13.04 34.84 -14.71
C ASP A 6 12.73 33.89 -13.54
N PRO A 7 13.56 33.87 -12.50
CA PRO A 7 13.32 33.04 -11.31
C PRO A 7 11.90 33.23 -10.69
N ARG A 8 11.36 34.43 -10.76
CA ARG A 8 9.98 34.70 -10.30
C ARG A 8 8.93 34.06 -11.20
N GLU A 9 9.12 34.14 -12.52
CA GLU A 9 8.23 33.52 -13.48
C GLU A 9 8.25 31.98 -13.33
N ARG A 10 9.45 31.42 -13.15
CA ARG A 10 9.65 30.00 -12.89
C ARG A 10 8.90 29.53 -11.63
N GLN A 11 9.02 30.29 -10.53
CA GLN A 11 8.30 30.04 -9.28
C GLN A 11 6.78 30.08 -9.46
N LEU A 12 6.26 31.09 -10.16
CA LEU A 12 4.82 31.24 -10.43
C LEU A 12 4.28 30.08 -11.27
N GLN A 13 5.04 29.61 -12.26
CA GLN A 13 4.66 28.43 -13.05
C GLN A 13 4.63 27.16 -12.21
N ALA A 14 5.61 26.96 -11.30
CA ALA A 14 5.63 25.84 -10.38
C ALA A 14 4.41 25.87 -9.44
N ILE A 15 4.09 27.04 -8.86
CA ILE A 15 2.89 27.23 -8.03
C ILE A 15 1.64 26.86 -8.82
N SER A 16 1.49 27.35 -10.05
CA SER A 16 0.34 27.06 -10.90
C SER A 16 0.16 25.55 -11.15
N ARG A 17 1.27 24.82 -11.41
CA ARG A 17 1.26 23.37 -11.61
C ARG A 17 0.81 22.62 -10.35
N ILE A 18 1.34 23.00 -9.17
CA ILE A 18 0.95 22.38 -7.89
C ILE A 18 -0.51 22.71 -7.54
N CYS A 19 -0.98 23.95 -7.76
CA CYS A 19 -2.40 24.28 -7.59
C CYS A 19 -3.31 23.40 -8.46
N LYS A 20 -2.91 23.15 -9.70
CA LYS A 20 -3.66 22.25 -10.59
C LYS A 20 -3.66 20.81 -10.07
N LEU A 21 -2.49 20.29 -9.66
CA LEU A 21 -2.40 18.98 -9.05
C LEU A 21 -3.26 18.89 -7.79
N GLN A 22 -3.24 19.89 -6.92
CA GLN A 22 -4.03 19.94 -5.68
C GLN A 22 -5.53 19.76 -5.94
N VAL A 23 -6.05 20.38 -7.00
CA VAL A 23 -7.44 20.17 -7.41
C VAL A 23 -7.68 18.71 -7.81
N ASP A 24 -6.76 18.15 -8.60
CA ASP A 24 -6.89 16.77 -9.09
C ASP A 24 -6.79 15.72 -7.95
N VAL A 25 -6.03 16.01 -6.88
CA VAL A 25 -5.79 15.09 -5.75
C VAL A 25 -6.52 15.49 -4.46
N SER A 26 -7.48 16.41 -4.53
CA SER A 26 -8.16 17.02 -3.36
C SER A 26 -8.79 16.02 -2.40
N GLU A 27 -9.28 14.87 -2.91
CA GLU A 27 -9.88 13.81 -2.12
C GLU A 27 -8.87 12.73 -1.65
N SER A 28 -7.59 12.89 -2.00
CA SER A 28 -6.53 11.96 -1.63
C SER A 28 -5.65 12.50 -0.50
N CYS A 29 -4.89 11.60 0.14
CA CYS A 29 -3.89 11.96 1.15
C CYS A 29 -2.78 12.88 0.61
N LEU A 30 -2.57 12.93 -0.72
CA LEU A 30 -1.58 13.78 -1.37
C LEU A 30 -1.93 15.28 -1.35
N SER A 31 -3.17 15.64 -1.03
CA SER A 31 -3.56 17.05 -0.85
C SER A 31 -2.70 17.75 0.21
N VAL A 32 -2.39 17.06 1.32
CA VAL A 32 -1.54 17.61 2.40
C VAL A 32 -0.12 17.90 1.91
N TYR A 33 0.43 17.01 1.07
CA TYR A 33 1.72 17.28 0.42
C TYR A 33 1.68 18.49 -0.49
N CYS A 34 0.63 18.64 -1.30
CA CYS A 34 0.45 19.81 -2.17
C CYS A 34 0.37 21.10 -1.36
N ASP A 35 -0.37 21.12 -0.25
CA ASP A 35 -0.43 22.26 0.67
C ASP A 35 0.96 22.64 1.19
N HIS A 36 1.72 21.65 1.64
CA HIS A 36 3.10 21.87 2.10
C HIS A 36 3.98 22.48 0.99
N VAL A 37 3.97 21.90 -0.21
CA VAL A 37 4.78 22.42 -1.33
C VAL A 37 4.39 23.84 -1.70
N LEU A 38 3.09 24.16 -1.75
CA LEU A 38 2.61 25.54 -2.01
C LEU A 38 3.08 26.52 -0.94
N GLU A 39 3.02 26.13 0.33
CA GLU A 39 3.54 26.94 1.42
C GLU A 39 5.04 27.23 1.26
N GLN A 40 5.84 26.21 0.94
CA GLN A 40 7.28 26.36 0.73
C GLN A 40 7.60 27.25 -0.47
N LEU A 41 6.93 27.06 -1.60
CA LEU A 41 7.12 27.89 -2.80
C LEU A 41 6.72 29.34 -2.54
N ASN A 42 5.62 29.59 -1.83
CA ASN A 42 5.18 30.97 -1.49
C ASN A 42 6.15 31.69 -0.54
N LYS A 43 6.86 30.93 0.32
CA LYS A 43 7.94 31.47 1.17
C LYS A 43 9.26 31.70 0.43
N GLY A 44 9.31 31.40 -0.87
CA GLY A 44 10.53 31.52 -1.69
C GLY A 44 11.52 30.37 -1.50
N ASN A 45 11.12 29.27 -0.86
CA ASN A 45 11.95 28.08 -0.72
C ASN A 45 11.99 27.29 -2.03
N THR A 46 13.17 27.23 -2.66
CA THR A 46 13.34 26.59 -3.97
C THR A 46 13.62 25.09 -3.92
N LYS A 47 13.67 24.47 -2.72
CA LYS A 47 13.95 23.04 -2.60
C LYS A 47 12.92 22.16 -3.31
N GLU A 48 11.65 22.55 -3.30
CA GLU A 48 10.57 21.83 -3.96
C GLU A 48 10.37 22.22 -5.43
N LEU A 49 11.11 23.24 -5.92
CA LEU A 49 10.92 23.76 -7.27
C LEU A 49 11.16 22.70 -8.34
N SER A 50 12.23 21.90 -8.22
CA SER A 50 12.55 20.87 -9.18
C SER A 50 11.48 19.77 -9.28
N LYS A 51 10.88 19.40 -8.17
CA LYS A 51 9.77 18.43 -8.14
C LYS A 51 8.49 19.02 -8.75
N ALA A 52 8.21 20.28 -8.44
CA ALA A 52 7.06 21.01 -8.99
C ALA A 52 7.17 21.28 -10.51
N GLU A 53 8.38 21.24 -11.05
CA GLU A 53 8.65 21.39 -12.48
C GLU A 53 8.67 20.04 -13.23
N ASP A 54 8.81 18.92 -12.53
CA ASP A 54 8.83 17.59 -13.13
C ASP A 54 7.40 17.12 -13.45
N GLU A 55 7.00 17.26 -14.71
CA GLU A 55 5.65 16.90 -15.18
C GLU A 55 5.37 15.39 -15.03
N GLU A 56 6.39 14.53 -15.18
CA GLU A 56 6.23 13.10 -15.00
C GLU A 56 6.04 12.73 -13.51
N PHE A 57 6.73 13.45 -12.61
CA PHE A 57 6.49 13.29 -11.17
C PHE A 57 5.07 13.72 -10.79
N LEU A 58 4.59 14.86 -11.27
CA LEU A 58 3.22 15.32 -11.01
C LEU A 58 2.18 14.37 -11.59
N LYS A 59 2.41 13.85 -12.80
CA LYS A 59 1.59 12.80 -13.42
C LYS A 59 1.56 11.53 -12.58
N CYS A 60 2.70 11.15 -12.00
CA CYS A 60 2.81 9.99 -11.11
C CYS A 60 1.97 10.18 -9.84
N LEU A 61 2.05 11.33 -9.18
CA LEU A 61 1.25 11.63 -7.99
C LEU A 61 -0.25 11.60 -8.29
N LYS A 62 -0.66 12.17 -9.44
CA LYS A 62 -2.06 12.09 -9.88
C LYS A 62 -2.50 10.65 -10.12
N ALA A 63 -1.71 9.86 -10.85
CA ALA A 63 -2.02 8.45 -11.10
C ALA A 63 -2.12 7.63 -9.81
N LEU A 64 -1.31 7.95 -8.80
CA LEU A 64 -1.39 7.33 -7.48
C LEU A 64 -2.69 7.70 -6.75
N ALA A 65 -3.10 8.97 -6.81
CA ALA A 65 -4.37 9.43 -6.22
C ALA A 65 -5.60 8.79 -6.89
N ASP A 66 -5.51 8.49 -8.18
CA ASP A 66 -6.58 7.89 -8.98
C ASP A 66 -6.70 6.36 -8.80
N LEU A 67 -5.79 5.71 -8.05
CA LEU A 67 -5.85 4.26 -7.80
C LEU A 67 -7.10 3.91 -7.00
N LYS A 68 -7.94 3.06 -7.59
CA LYS A 68 -9.14 2.52 -6.94
C LYS A 68 -8.90 1.19 -6.25
N GLU A 69 -7.96 0.42 -6.78
CA GLU A 69 -7.58 -0.90 -6.29
C GLU A 69 -6.06 -1.00 -6.20
N PRO A 70 -5.51 -1.78 -5.26
CA PRO A 70 -4.08 -1.99 -5.16
C PRO A 70 -3.50 -2.57 -6.45
N GLU A 71 -2.35 -2.06 -6.86
CA GLU A 71 -1.68 -2.45 -8.09
C GLU A 71 -0.22 -2.80 -7.87
N TRP A 72 0.32 -3.71 -8.68
CA TRP A 72 1.73 -4.05 -8.67
C TRP A 72 2.61 -2.89 -9.09
N LYS A 73 3.65 -2.59 -8.34
CA LYS A 73 4.61 -1.50 -8.59
C LYS A 73 5.09 -1.45 -10.04
N ARG A 74 5.40 -2.60 -10.65
CA ARG A 74 5.84 -2.68 -12.05
C ARG A 74 4.73 -2.41 -13.05
N VAL A 75 3.51 -2.82 -12.75
CA VAL A 75 2.32 -2.56 -13.59
C VAL A 75 1.97 -1.09 -13.52
N PHE A 76 1.90 -0.51 -12.32
CA PHE A 76 1.72 0.93 -12.11
C PHE A 76 2.76 1.73 -12.91
N SER A 77 4.06 1.39 -12.75
CA SER A 77 5.12 2.06 -13.50
C SER A 77 4.90 2.01 -15.02
N SER A 78 4.53 0.85 -15.57
CA SER A 78 4.29 0.69 -17.01
C SER A 78 3.09 1.46 -17.54
N LYS A 79 2.09 1.74 -16.69
CA LYS A 79 0.90 2.54 -17.06
C LYS A 79 1.19 4.05 -17.04
N VAL A 80 2.03 4.48 -16.11
CA VAL A 80 2.30 5.90 -15.88
C VAL A 80 3.42 6.43 -16.76
N PHE A 81 4.48 5.63 -16.96
CA PHE A 81 5.71 6.07 -17.60
C PHE A 81 5.97 5.38 -18.94
N GLU A 82 6.61 6.12 -19.81
CA GLU A 82 7.23 5.60 -21.04
C GLU A 82 8.68 5.19 -20.76
N LYS A 83 9.35 4.62 -21.78
CA LYS A 83 10.78 4.32 -21.71
C LYS A 83 11.58 5.60 -21.49
N LYS A 84 12.44 5.63 -20.48
CA LYS A 84 13.29 6.79 -20.16
C LYS A 84 14.75 6.37 -20.21
N ASN A 85 15.50 6.90 -21.16
CA ASN A 85 16.86 6.45 -21.46
C ASN A 85 16.89 4.92 -21.70
N ASP A 86 17.74 4.19 -20.95
CA ASP A 86 17.82 2.72 -21.01
C ASP A 86 16.92 2.00 -20.00
N ILE A 87 16.03 2.74 -19.29
CA ILE A 87 15.14 2.19 -18.28
C ILE A 87 13.81 1.83 -18.95
N THR A 88 13.40 0.57 -18.80
CA THR A 88 12.09 0.11 -19.28
C THR A 88 10.95 0.74 -18.48
N PRO A 89 9.76 0.98 -19.07
CA PRO A 89 8.61 1.59 -18.39
C PRO A 89 8.32 0.98 -17.03
N SER A 90 8.38 -0.35 -16.90
CA SER A 90 8.12 -1.08 -15.66
C SER A 90 9.11 -0.81 -14.49
N LYS A 91 10.24 -0.15 -14.79
CA LYS A 91 11.29 0.16 -13.80
C LYS A 91 11.50 1.65 -13.57
N VAL A 92 10.82 2.52 -14.33
CA VAL A 92 11.00 3.98 -14.23
C VAL A 92 10.57 4.48 -12.84
N PHE A 93 9.42 4.04 -12.35
CA PHE A 93 8.96 4.39 -11.01
C PHE A 93 10.01 4.05 -9.96
N GLU A 94 10.41 2.78 -9.87
CA GLU A 94 11.34 2.28 -8.87
C GLU A 94 12.70 2.99 -8.91
N ARG A 95 13.23 3.26 -10.11
CA ARG A 95 14.59 3.80 -10.26
C ARG A 95 14.68 5.32 -10.19
N ILE A 96 13.60 6.02 -10.50
CA ILE A 96 13.65 7.48 -10.64
C ILE A 96 12.71 8.18 -9.64
N TYR A 97 11.46 7.71 -9.51
CA TYR A 97 10.42 8.47 -8.82
C TYR A 97 10.04 7.94 -7.45
N GLN A 98 10.32 6.66 -7.14
CA GLN A 98 9.89 6.02 -5.90
C GLN A 98 10.29 6.82 -4.66
N GLY A 99 11.55 7.25 -4.55
CA GLY A 99 12.02 8.03 -3.40
C GLY A 99 11.26 9.34 -3.23
N ALA A 100 11.05 10.09 -4.34
CA ALA A 100 10.30 11.35 -4.29
C ALA A 100 8.82 11.15 -3.94
N VAL A 101 8.22 10.05 -4.42
CA VAL A 101 6.83 9.68 -4.09
C VAL A 101 6.71 9.29 -2.62
N ILE A 102 7.63 8.49 -2.09
CA ILE A 102 7.67 8.12 -0.67
C ILE A 102 7.77 9.38 0.20
N GLU A 103 8.65 10.33 -0.14
CA GLU A 103 8.73 11.59 0.59
C GLU A 103 7.40 12.38 0.55
N ALA A 104 6.67 12.34 -0.56
CA ALA A 104 5.34 12.96 -0.64
C ALA A 104 4.31 12.22 0.23
N LEU A 105 4.37 10.87 0.28
CA LEU A 105 3.46 10.04 1.07
C LEU A 105 3.69 10.13 2.57
N LYS A 106 4.87 10.54 3.02
CA LYS A 106 5.14 10.82 4.46
C LYS A 106 4.29 11.95 5.03
N TYR A 107 3.66 12.76 4.20
CA TYR A 107 2.67 13.75 4.64
C TYR A 107 1.26 13.16 4.84
N SER A 108 1.06 11.91 4.48
CA SER A 108 -0.21 11.20 4.66
C SER A 108 -0.50 10.92 6.13
N PRO A 109 -1.77 11.02 6.59
CA PRO A 109 -2.18 10.56 7.92
C PRO A 109 -1.96 9.06 8.18
N GLN A 110 -1.72 8.29 7.12
CA GLN A 110 -1.45 6.84 7.19
C GLN A 110 0.03 6.51 7.38
N TYR A 111 0.90 7.51 7.33
CA TYR A 111 2.34 7.33 7.55
C TYR A 111 2.67 7.19 9.04
N ASP A 112 3.57 6.24 9.34
CA ASP A 112 4.20 6.06 10.64
C ASP A 112 5.73 6.00 10.46
N GLU A 113 6.49 6.59 11.38
CA GLU A 113 7.97 6.69 11.29
C GLU A 113 8.68 5.33 11.24
N GLY A 114 8.04 4.26 11.71
CA GLY A 114 8.59 2.90 11.65
C GLY A 114 8.39 2.19 10.31
N MET A 115 7.58 2.73 9.39
CA MET A 115 7.30 2.08 8.11
C MET A 115 8.50 2.03 7.19
N SER A 116 8.72 0.87 6.58
CA SER A 116 9.62 0.71 5.44
C SER A 116 9.02 1.34 4.16
N ASP A 117 9.85 1.59 3.16
CA ASP A 117 9.43 2.14 1.87
C ASP A 117 8.33 1.30 1.20
N ASP A 118 8.43 -0.02 1.26
CA ASP A 118 7.43 -0.92 0.67
C ASP A 118 6.11 -0.92 1.46
N GLU A 119 6.14 -0.72 2.77
CA GLU A 119 4.95 -0.56 3.60
C GLU A 119 4.25 0.76 3.33
N ILE A 120 5.00 1.87 3.20
CA ILE A 120 4.44 3.17 2.80
C ILE A 120 3.73 3.05 1.45
N LEU A 121 4.36 2.40 0.48
CA LEU A 121 3.76 2.21 -0.84
C LEU A 121 2.52 1.31 -0.76
N ALA A 122 2.56 0.23 0.03
CA ALA A 122 1.47 -0.74 0.14
C ALA A 122 0.20 -0.15 0.75
N VAL A 123 0.32 0.67 1.80
CA VAL A 123 -0.85 1.35 2.41
C VAL A 123 -1.50 2.36 1.46
N HIS A 124 -0.75 2.82 0.43
CA HIS A 124 -1.25 3.71 -0.61
C HIS A 124 -1.56 2.97 -1.94
N GLY A 125 -1.65 1.64 -1.89
CA GLY A 125 -2.11 0.83 -3.01
C GLY A 125 -1.04 0.39 -4.00
N ILE A 126 0.26 0.63 -3.75
CA ILE A 126 1.34 0.12 -4.62
C ILE A 126 2.02 -1.07 -3.98
N LEU A 127 1.88 -2.25 -4.60
CA LEU A 127 2.37 -3.52 -4.07
C LEU A 127 3.72 -3.89 -4.67
N SER A 128 4.70 -4.14 -3.80
CA SER A 128 6.03 -4.64 -4.17
C SER A 128 6.10 -6.16 -4.15
N TYR A 129 5.32 -6.79 -3.30
CA TYR A 129 5.22 -8.25 -3.12
C TYR A 129 3.77 -8.68 -2.92
N SER A 130 3.51 -9.98 -3.13
CA SER A 130 2.17 -10.53 -2.94
C SER A 130 1.77 -10.47 -1.48
N GLN A 131 0.59 -9.90 -1.21
CA GLN A 131 0.01 -9.96 0.12
C GLN A 131 -0.44 -11.39 0.41
N THR A 132 -0.07 -11.88 1.58
CA THR A 132 -0.46 -13.18 2.08
C THR A 132 -1.13 -13.01 3.44
N LEU A 133 -1.96 -13.97 3.82
CA LEU A 133 -2.41 -14.14 5.18
C LEU A 133 -1.81 -15.45 5.70
N GLU A 134 -1.03 -15.37 6.76
CA GLU A 134 -0.33 -16.52 7.32
C GLU A 134 -0.72 -16.69 8.79
N TRP A 135 -1.17 -17.89 9.14
CA TRP A 135 -1.58 -18.21 10.51
C TRP A 135 -1.28 -19.64 10.91
N LYS A 136 -1.25 -19.89 12.22
CA LYS A 136 -1.26 -21.20 12.85
C LYS A 136 -2.43 -21.23 13.84
N GLY A 137 -3.40 -22.13 13.62
CA GLY A 137 -4.63 -22.21 14.39
C GLY A 137 -5.84 -22.65 13.57
N ALA A 138 -6.98 -22.73 14.20
CA ALA A 138 -8.21 -23.23 13.62
C ALA A 138 -9.01 -22.12 12.92
N VAL A 139 -8.94 -22.11 11.59
CA VAL A 139 -9.67 -21.21 10.70
C VAL A 139 -10.43 -22.02 9.66
N GLU A 140 -11.67 -21.64 9.38
CA GLU A 140 -12.48 -22.21 8.31
C GLU A 140 -12.68 -21.21 7.18
N TYR A 141 -12.74 -21.66 5.93
CA TYR A 141 -13.13 -20.84 4.81
C TYR A 141 -13.76 -21.66 3.68
N CYS A 142 -14.63 -21.01 2.90
CA CYS A 142 -15.12 -21.55 1.65
C CYS A 142 -14.54 -20.73 0.50
N LEU A 143 -14.30 -21.38 -0.63
CA LEU A 143 -13.91 -20.67 -1.86
C LEU A 143 -15.18 -20.24 -2.60
N THR A 144 -15.17 -19.05 -3.16
CA THR A 144 -16.17 -18.60 -4.11
C THR A 144 -15.71 -18.87 -5.54
N ASP A 145 -16.62 -19.29 -6.41
CA ASP A 145 -16.34 -19.39 -7.82
C ASP A 145 -16.27 -18.00 -8.50
N ARG A 146 -16.05 -17.98 -9.82
CA ARG A 146 -15.98 -16.74 -10.61
C ARG A 146 -17.31 -15.97 -10.66
N SER A 147 -18.43 -16.60 -10.31
CA SER A 147 -19.75 -15.98 -10.20
C SER A 147 -20.03 -15.42 -8.82
N GLY A 148 -19.08 -15.56 -7.87
CA GLY A 148 -19.24 -15.14 -6.47
C GLY A 148 -20.06 -16.11 -5.63
N ILE A 149 -20.38 -17.32 -6.13
CA ILE A 149 -21.14 -18.34 -5.39
C ILE A 149 -20.13 -19.12 -4.52
N ALA A 150 -20.39 -19.15 -3.22
CA ALA A 150 -19.57 -19.90 -2.27
C ALA A 150 -19.75 -21.41 -2.48
N SER A 151 -18.63 -22.15 -2.45
CA SER A 151 -18.64 -23.61 -2.38
C SER A 151 -19.33 -24.06 -1.09
N GLU A 152 -20.06 -25.19 -1.15
CA GLU A 152 -20.59 -25.85 0.04
C GLU A 152 -19.48 -26.52 0.88
N GLU A 153 -18.35 -26.81 0.24
CA GLU A 153 -17.19 -27.43 0.90
C GLU A 153 -16.40 -26.41 1.70
N LYS A 154 -16.33 -26.65 3.02
CA LYS A 154 -15.51 -25.88 3.94
C LYS A 154 -14.11 -26.47 4.04
N ILE A 155 -13.11 -25.61 3.95
CA ILE A 155 -11.72 -25.95 4.22
C ILE A 155 -11.44 -25.57 5.67
N ASP A 156 -11.11 -26.56 6.50
CA ASP A 156 -10.76 -26.40 7.92
C ASP A 156 -9.24 -26.58 8.09
N THR A 157 -8.59 -25.59 8.68
CA THR A 157 -7.14 -25.59 8.90
C THR A 157 -6.72 -26.08 10.29
N SER A 158 -7.64 -26.61 11.09
CA SER A 158 -7.35 -27.09 12.46
C SER A 158 -6.31 -28.22 12.52
N SER A 159 -6.14 -28.98 11.46
CA SER A 159 -5.11 -30.03 11.33
C SER A 159 -3.77 -29.53 10.79
N ASN A 160 -3.67 -28.25 10.38
CA ASN A 160 -2.45 -27.66 9.84
C ASN A 160 -1.54 -27.13 10.98
N TYR A 161 -1.02 -28.02 11.80
CA TYR A 161 -0.26 -27.70 13.02
C TYR A 161 0.96 -26.81 12.77
N TYR A 162 1.51 -26.82 11.56
CA TYR A 162 2.71 -26.03 11.22
C TYR A 162 2.38 -24.67 10.57
N GLY A 163 1.10 -24.41 10.33
CA GLY A 163 0.61 -23.15 9.76
C GLY A 163 0.00 -23.28 8.37
N THR A 164 -0.71 -22.24 8.00
CA THR A 164 -1.39 -22.09 6.70
C THR A 164 -1.04 -20.73 6.12
N VAL A 165 -0.80 -20.68 4.81
CA VAL A 165 -0.58 -19.45 4.06
C VAL A 165 -1.58 -19.36 2.93
N LEU A 166 -2.38 -18.32 2.89
CA LEU A 166 -3.21 -17.99 1.74
C LEU A 166 -2.59 -16.82 0.97
N ASN A 167 -2.48 -16.97 -0.34
CA ASN A 167 -2.03 -15.89 -1.21
C ASN A 167 -3.16 -14.89 -1.52
N ALA A 168 -2.81 -13.73 -2.09
CA ALA A 168 -3.74 -12.67 -2.40
C ALA A 168 -4.92 -13.13 -3.27
N GLN A 169 -4.67 -13.96 -4.28
CA GLN A 169 -5.72 -14.45 -5.19
C GLN A 169 -6.73 -15.35 -4.46
N THR A 170 -6.27 -16.25 -3.60
CA THR A 170 -7.17 -17.07 -2.78
C THR A 170 -7.99 -16.19 -1.83
N LEU A 171 -7.38 -15.15 -1.24
CA LEU A 171 -8.06 -14.20 -0.33
C LEU A 171 -9.10 -13.31 -1.03
N GLU A 172 -9.05 -13.16 -2.34
CA GLU A 172 -10.10 -12.49 -3.13
C GLU A 172 -11.36 -13.35 -3.27
N HIS A 173 -11.19 -14.68 -3.17
CA HIS A 173 -12.25 -15.66 -3.35
C HIS A 173 -12.57 -16.45 -2.08
N ALA A 174 -12.04 -16.06 -0.94
CA ALA A 174 -12.27 -16.71 0.34
C ALA A 174 -12.47 -15.69 1.45
N VAL A 175 -13.32 -16.03 2.40
CA VAL A 175 -13.49 -15.27 3.64
C VAL A 175 -13.15 -16.19 4.81
N PRO A 176 -11.87 -16.16 5.27
CA PRO A 176 -11.46 -16.94 6.42
C PRO A 176 -12.17 -16.46 7.69
N THR A 177 -12.68 -17.39 8.47
CA THR A 177 -13.35 -17.14 9.76
C THR A 177 -12.75 -18.01 10.85
N LEU A 178 -12.66 -17.48 12.07
CA LEU A 178 -12.25 -18.28 13.21
C LEU A 178 -13.28 -19.38 13.49
N ARG A 179 -12.80 -20.53 13.92
CA ARG A 179 -13.68 -21.52 14.54
C ARG A 179 -14.13 -21.04 15.93
N ASN A 180 -15.31 -21.52 16.35
CA ASN A 180 -15.95 -21.11 17.60
C ASN A 180 -15.17 -21.51 18.86
N ASP A 181 -14.21 -22.42 18.77
CA ASP A 181 -13.36 -22.88 19.86
C ASP A 181 -12.08 -22.04 20.04
N VAL A 182 -11.79 -21.11 19.11
CA VAL A 182 -10.67 -20.18 19.26
C VAL A 182 -11.04 -19.03 20.20
N GLU A 183 -10.27 -18.90 21.29
CA GLU A 183 -10.54 -17.93 22.36
C GLU A 183 -9.74 -16.63 22.20
N LYS A 184 -8.60 -16.66 21.49
CA LYS A 184 -7.76 -15.46 21.31
C LYS A 184 -6.95 -15.48 20.02
N ILE A 185 -6.58 -14.29 19.57
CA ILE A 185 -5.61 -14.07 18.48
C ILE A 185 -4.34 -13.49 19.08
N ILE A 186 -3.19 -14.04 18.73
CA ILE A 186 -1.86 -13.51 19.05
C ILE A 186 -1.19 -13.13 17.73
N VAL A 187 -0.90 -11.85 17.58
CA VAL A 187 -0.18 -11.34 16.42
C VAL A 187 1.32 -11.35 16.69
N ILE A 188 2.10 -11.88 15.77
CA ILE A 188 3.54 -12.06 15.92
C ILE A 188 4.24 -11.46 14.70
N GLU A 189 5.10 -10.49 14.94
CA GLU A 189 5.87 -9.81 13.90
C GLU A 189 7.16 -10.55 13.52
N ASN A 190 7.83 -11.15 14.51
CA ASN A 190 9.07 -11.87 14.29
C ASN A 190 8.82 -13.28 13.77
N LYS A 191 9.33 -13.60 12.56
CA LYS A 191 9.12 -14.89 11.90
C LYS A 191 9.63 -16.07 12.72
N ALA A 192 10.81 -15.95 13.32
CA ALA A 192 11.38 -17.03 14.13
C ALA A 192 10.52 -17.32 15.38
N ASN A 193 9.99 -16.27 16.01
CA ASN A 193 9.06 -16.42 17.13
C ASN A 193 7.76 -17.09 16.68
N TYR A 194 7.20 -16.67 15.54
CA TYR A 194 6.00 -17.30 14.98
C TYR A 194 6.23 -18.78 14.67
N GLU A 195 7.33 -19.13 14.05
CA GLU A 195 7.66 -20.53 13.73
C GLU A 195 7.85 -21.38 14.99
N SER A 196 8.39 -20.80 16.08
CA SER A 196 8.60 -21.50 17.35
C SER A 196 7.33 -21.71 18.17
N MET A 197 6.20 -21.05 17.84
CA MET A 197 4.95 -21.27 18.57
C MET A 197 4.43 -22.71 18.37
N GLU A 198 4.17 -23.37 19.46
CA GLU A 198 3.47 -24.64 19.42
C GLU A 198 1.97 -24.43 19.12
N TYR A 199 1.39 -25.37 18.37
CA TYR A 199 -0.03 -25.32 18.04
C TYR A 199 -0.89 -25.43 19.30
N ASP A 200 -1.85 -24.51 19.46
CA ASP A 200 -2.88 -24.54 20.49
C ASP A 200 -4.25 -24.36 19.80
N PRO A 201 -5.20 -25.33 19.94
CA PRO A 201 -6.50 -25.24 19.29
C PRO A 201 -7.34 -24.04 19.71
N LYS A 202 -7.04 -23.42 20.86
CA LYS A 202 -7.75 -22.26 21.40
C LYS A 202 -7.11 -20.91 20.97
N VAL A 203 -5.99 -20.96 20.27
CA VAL A 203 -5.21 -19.77 19.90
C VAL A 203 -5.00 -19.71 18.41
N LEU A 204 -5.31 -18.54 17.83
CA LEU A 204 -4.82 -18.22 16.49
C LEU A 204 -3.53 -17.40 16.61
N TYR A 205 -2.42 -17.92 16.13
CA TYR A 205 -1.20 -17.16 15.90
C TYR A 205 -1.22 -16.59 14.50
N LEU A 206 -1.27 -15.28 14.36
CA LEU A 206 -1.25 -14.57 13.08
C LEU A 206 0.14 -13.95 12.88
N PHE A 207 0.80 -14.31 11.79
CA PHE A 207 2.06 -13.68 11.42
C PHE A 207 1.81 -12.39 10.64
N CYS A 208 2.44 -11.30 11.03
CA CYS A 208 2.47 -10.06 10.28
C CYS A 208 3.91 -9.62 10.01
N HIS A 209 4.13 -8.99 8.86
CA HIS A 209 5.46 -8.56 8.41
C HIS A 209 5.81 -7.14 8.90
N GLY A 210 5.58 -6.83 10.18
CA GLY A 210 5.77 -5.50 10.75
C GLY A 210 4.45 -4.73 10.78
N TYR A 211 4.10 -4.01 9.72
CA TYR A 211 2.80 -3.35 9.60
C TYR A 211 1.77 -4.27 8.95
N PHE A 212 0.53 -4.15 9.43
CA PHE A 212 -0.57 -4.93 8.88
C PHE A 212 -0.85 -4.54 7.43
N SER A 213 -0.83 -5.53 6.55
CA SER A 213 -1.35 -5.38 5.20
C SER A 213 -2.87 -5.15 5.22
N PRO A 214 -3.47 -4.52 4.19
CA PRO A 214 -4.92 -4.38 4.08
C PRO A 214 -5.69 -5.72 4.21
N LYS A 215 -5.09 -6.84 3.79
CA LYS A 215 -5.70 -8.18 3.92
C LYS A 215 -5.73 -8.66 5.38
N GLU A 216 -4.65 -8.43 6.13
CA GLU A 216 -4.58 -8.76 7.56
C GLU A 216 -5.53 -7.89 8.39
N VAL A 217 -5.59 -6.57 8.11
CA VAL A 217 -6.55 -5.66 8.75
C VAL A 217 -7.99 -6.12 8.51
N ARG A 218 -8.33 -6.44 7.25
CA ARG A 218 -9.66 -6.93 6.90
C ARG A 218 -10.00 -8.22 7.61
N PHE A 219 -9.08 -9.18 7.67
CA PHE A 219 -9.27 -10.42 8.41
C PHE A 219 -9.56 -10.14 9.90
N LEU A 220 -8.71 -9.36 10.58
CA LEU A 220 -8.89 -9.03 12.00
C LEU A 220 -10.20 -8.30 12.28
N GLN A 221 -10.60 -7.36 11.42
CA GLN A 221 -11.88 -6.66 11.55
C GLN A 221 -13.08 -7.61 11.45
N GLN A 222 -13.02 -8.59 10.56
CA GLN A 222 -14.07 -9.61 10.40
C GLN A 222 -14.19 -10.53 11.64
N GLN A 223 -13.08 -10.77 12.37
CA GLN A 223 -13.09 -11.63 13.56
C GLN A 223 -13.53 -10.90 14.84
N ARG A 224 -13.73 -9.59 14.81
CA ARG A 224 -14.07 -8.79 16.00
C ARG A 224 -15.33 -9.28 16.72
N SER A 225 -16.31 -9.78 16.00
CA SER A 225 -17.55 -10.31 16.60
C SER A 225 -17.39 -11.69 17.25
N HIS A 226 -16.32 -12.42 16.97
CA HIS A 226 -16.06 -13.74 17.52
C HIS A 226 -15.34 -13.68 18.88
N LEU A 227 -14.66 -12.57 19.17
CA LEU A 227 -13.81 -12.41 20.36
C LEU A 227 -14.48 -11.57 21.46
N GLN A 228 -15.77 -11.27 21.31
CA GLN A 228 -16.63 -10.66 22.33
C GLN A 228 -17.44 -11.73 23.06
#